data_e4082c941bc2eb0d8b10b016413e9176
#
_entry.id   e4082c941bc2eb0d8b10b016413e9176
#
_cell.length_a   1.000
_cell.length_b   1.000
_cell.length_c   1.000
_cell.angle_alpha   90.00
_cell.angle_beta   90.00
_cell.angle_gamma   90.00
#
_symmetry.space_group_name_H-M   'P 1'
#
loop_
_entity.id
_entity.type
_entity.pdbx_description
1 polymer ?
#
loop_
_entity_poly.entity_id
_entity_poly.type
_entity_poly.pdbx_seq_one_letter_code
_entity_poly.pdbx_strand_id
1 'polypeptide(L)'
;MAAGIKRSRGETERHAGLKRLAFLWAQAQGYSACAMEVSLPNCRYRADVAAYRLAPGKIGSIAIFECKQALCDLRRDNCHSDAAHQRLETISQRRQLLEARLRAHYPNLRNGDSLFPEFDLPDFTVVGHRGYARLLRELRALQNRLYDCTKFDKLLRYRCANLYFLVLPGELFRDSEIPIDWGALVEDEGTLKLIRKPIWHETTAEYHIKLLHRIAVAGTRVLNRKFEITFNDIVAERCRSC
;
A
#
# COMPACT_ATOMS: atom_id res chain seq x y z
N MET A 1 -10.71 13.53 27.52
CA MET A 1 -11.45 12.25 27.43
C MET A 1 -11.35 11.77 26.01
N ALA A 2 -10.63 10.67 25.77
CA ALA A 2 -10.47 10.11 24.44
C ALA A 2 -11.76 9.38 24.02
N ALA A 3 -12.47 9.90 23.03
CA ALA A 3 -13.66 9.25 22.48
C ALA A 3 -13.24 7.92 21.84
N GLY A 4 -13.64 6.79 22.44
CA GLY A 4 -13.36 5.46 21.94
C GLY A 4 -14.03 5.25 20.59
N ILE A 5 -13.21 5.05 19.55
CA ILE A 5 -13.68 4.65 18.22
C ILE A 5 -14.33 3.26 18.37
N LYS A 6 -15.63 3.16 18.15
CA LYS A 6 -16.36 1.87 18.12
C LYS A 6 -15.74 0.97 17.06
N ARG A 7 -15.14 -0.14 17.47
CA ARG A 7 -14.47 -1.15 16.62
C ARG A 7 -15.50 -1.90 15.77
N SER A 8 -15.10 -2.32 14.56
CA SER A 8 -15.87 -3.30 13.80
C SER A 8 -15.80 -4.67 14.52
N ARG A 9 -16.89 -5.42 14.54
CA ARG A 9 -16.90 -6.79 15.10
C ARG A 9 -15.82 -7.63 14.38
N GLY A 10 -14.81 -8.10 15.13
CA GLY A 10 -13.74 -8.97 14.64
C GLY A 10 -12.38 -8.29 14.37
N GLU A 11 -12.25 -6.98 14.54
CA GLU A 11 -10.95 -6.31 14.42
C GLU A 11 -10.16 -6.38 15.73
N THR A 12 -8.91 -6.85 15.67
CA THR A 12 -8.02 -6.91 16.83
C THR A 12 -7.43 -5.54 17.15
N GLU A 13 -7.01 -5.32 18.41
CA GLU A 13 -6.34 -4.08 18.84
C GLU A 13 -5.07 -3.81 18.03
N ARG A 14 -4.30 -4.88 17.77
CA ARG A 14 -3.06 -4.80 17.01
C ARG A 14 -3.28 -4.33 15.58
N HIS A 15 -4.30 -4.88 14.89
CA HIS A 15 -4.64 -4.45 13.53
C HIS A 15 -5.12 -3.00 13.49
N ALA A 16 -5.96 -2.59 14.43
CA ALA A 16 -6.39 -1.20 14.57
C ALA A 16 -5.21 -0.26 14.88
N GLY A 17 -4.23 -0.71 15.67
CA GLY A 17 -2.99 0.01 15.94
C GLY A 17 -2.17 0.24 14.67
N LEU A 18 -1.96 -0.80 13.86
CA LEU A 18 -1.23 -0.67 12.59
C LEU A 18 -1.92 0.28 11.60
N LYS A 19 -3.25 0.23 11.48
CA LYS A 19 -4.00 1.19 10.66
C LYS A 19 -3.81 2.63 11.14
N ARG A 20 -3.85 2.84 12.46
CA ARG A 20 -3.62 4.16 13.05
C ARG A 20 -2.22 4.66 12.73
N LEU A 21 -1.20 3.82 12.85
CA LEU A 21 0.19 4.17 12.51
C LEU A 21 0.33 4.48 11.00
N ALA A 22 -0.27 3.67 10.13
CA ALA A 22 -0.28 3.91 8.69
C ALA A 22 -0.95 5.26 8.34
N PHE A 23 -2.06 5.57 8.99
CA PHE A 23 -2.76 6.83 8.80
C PHE A 23 -1.92 8.04 9.25
N LEU A 24 -1.25 7.95 10.41
CA LEU A 24 -0.35 9.00 10.90
C LEU A 24 0.87 9.16 9.99
N TRP A 25 1.46 8.04 9.57
CA TRP A 25 2.61 8.07 8.67
C TRP A 25 2.25 8.74 7.33
N ALA A 26 1.10 8.39 6.74
CA ALA A 26 0.63 8.99 5.50
C ALA A 26 0.50 10.52 5.64
N GLN A 27 -0.11 11.02 6.73
CA GLN A 27 -0.21 12.46 6.99
C GLN A 27 1.17 13.12 7.14
N ALA A 28 2.10 12.49 7.86
CA ALA A 28 3.46 12.98 8.00
C ALA A 28 4.23 13.04 6.66
N GLN A 29 3.86 12.18 5.69
CA GLN A 29 4.38 12.24 4.31
C GLN A 29 3.62 13.26 3.42
N GLY A 30 2.76 14.10 3.98
CA GLY A 30 2.05 15.16 3.25
C GLY A 30 0.79 14.71 2.51
N TYR A 31 0.28 13.51 2.78
CA TYR A 31 -1.03 13.10 2.27
C TYR A 31 -2.12 13.83 3.07
N SER A 32 -2.74 14.84 2.46
CA SER A 32 -3.71 15.73 3.13
C SER A 32 -5.10 15.12 3.27
N ALA A 33 -5.49 14.20 2.38
CA ALA A 33 -6.76 13.51 2.46
C ALA A 33 -6.52 12.02 2.72
N CYS A 34 -6.85 11.56 3.93
CA CYS A 34 -6.67 10.20 4.36
C CYS A 34 -7.94 9.64 4.99
N ALA A 35 -8.23 8.36 4.76
CA ALA A 35 -9.29 7.66 5.48
C ALA A 35 -8.96 6.18 5.67
N MET A 36 -9.56 5.60 6.72
CA MET A 36 -9.50 4.15 6.98
C MET A 36 -10.69 3.46 6.35
N GLU A 37 -10.53 2.16 6.04
CA GLU A 37 -11.60 1.29 5.56
C GLU A 37 -12.26 1.82 4.28
N VAL A 38 -11.45 2.24 3.31
CA VAL A 38 -11.90 2.87 2.07
C VAL A 38 -12.24 1.82 1.02
N SER A 39 -13.49 1.77 0.58
CA SER A 39 -13.89 0.95 -0.56
C SER A 39 -13.27 1.48 -1.85
N LEU A 40 -12.56 0.64 -2.57
CA LEU A 40 -11.86 1.04 -3.78
C LEU A 40 -12.82 1.12 -4.98
N PRO A 41 -12.64 2.12 -5.88
CA PRO A 41 -13.45 2.23 -7.08
C PRO A 41 -13.27 1.01 -8.00
N ASN A 42 -14.33 0.66 -8.75
CA ASN A 42 -14.31 -0.35 -9.79
C ASN A 42 -13.90 -1.77 -9.34
N CYS A 43 -13.79 -2.02 -8.03
CA CYS A 43 -13.51 -3.34 -7.50
C CYS A 43 -14.21 -3.57 -6.15
N ARG A 44 -14.28 -4.85 -5.72
CA ARG A 44 -14.91 -5.24 -4.44
C ARG A 44 -14.00 -5.08 -3.22
N TYR A 45 -12.79 -4.60 -3.42
CA TYR A 45 -11.81 -4.53 -2.35
C TYR A 45 -11.91 -3.25 -1.54
N ARG A 46 -11.47 -3.33 -0.32
CA ARG A 46 -11.38 -2.23 0.63
C ARG A 46 -9.93 -2.14 1.10
N ALA A 47 -9.37 -0.92 1.06
CA ALA A 47 -8.07 -0.63 1.62
C ALA A 47 -8.19 -0.36 3.12
N ASP A 48 -7.24 -0.83 3.92
CA ASP A 48 -7.19 -0.52 5.35
C ASP A 48 -6.99 0.97 5.57
N VAL A 49 -6.07 1.59 4.82
CA VAL A 49 -5.93 3.05 4.72
C VAL A 49 -5.74 3.42 3.25
N ALA A 50 -6.41 4.47 2.81
CA ALA A 50 -6.17 5.12 1.53
C ALA A 50 -5.87 6.60 1.76
N ALA A 51 -4.92 7.13 1.00
CA ALA A 51 -4.43 8.48 1.16
C ALA A 51 -4.22 9.15 -0.20
N TYR A 52 -4.50 10.45 -0.25
CA TYR A 52 -4.31 11.29 -1.42
C TYR A 52 -3.45 12.50 -1.06
N ARG A 53 -2.44 12.78 -1.87
CA ARG A 53 -1.58 13.95 -1.78
C ARG A 53 -1.73 14.78 -3.05
N LEU A 54 -2.07 16.05 -2.89
CA LEU A 54 -2.14 17.00 -3.99
C LEU A 54 -0.71 17.38 -4.44
N ALA A 55 -0.50 17.47 -5.74
CA ALA A 55 0.73 18.00 -6.32
C ALA A 55 0.42 19.32 -7.03
N PRO A 56 1.13 20.43 -6.73
CA PRO A 56 0.91 21.71 -7.39
C PRO A 56 1.07 21.59 -8.92
N GLY A 57 0.04 22.02 -9.67
CA GLY A 57 0.05 22.02 -11.14
C GLY A 57 -0.01 20.65 -11.82
N LYS A 58 -0.18 19.56 -11.07
CA LYS A 58 -0.22 18.19 -11.61
C LYS A 58 -1.30 17.36 -10.91
N ILE A 59 -1.63 16.21 -11.50
CA ILE A 59 -2.47 15.20 -10.83
C ILE A 59 -1.73 14.73 -9.59
N GLY A 60 -2.40 14.72 -8.44
CA GLY A 60 -1.84 14.27 -7.18
C GLY A 60 -1.44 12.79 -7.18
N SER A 61 -1.01 12.27 -6.03
CA SER A 61 -0.68 10.86 -5.85
C SER A 61 -1.59 10.17 -4.87
N ILE A 62 -1.87 8.91 -5.14
CA ILE A 62 -2.66 8.01 -4.31
C ILE A 62 -1.74 6.95 -3.71
N ALA A 63 -1.89 6.72 -2.40
CA ALA A 63 -1.27 5.61 -1.71
C ALA A 63 -2.33 4.72 -1.04
N ILE A 64 -2.14 3.41 -1.13
CA ILE A 64 -2.94 2.40 -0.44
C ILE A 64 -2.05 1.66 0.55
N PHE A 65 -2.56 1.44 1.75
CA PHE A 65 -1.89 0.73 2.83
C PHE A 65 -2.74 -0.47 3.23
N GLU A 66 -2.10 -1.64 3.26
CA GLU A 66 -2.67 -2.89 3.74
C GLU A 66 -1.92 -3.33 5.00
N CYS A 67 -2.63 -3.51 6.09
CA CYS A 67 -2.08 -3.87 7.38
C CYS A 67 -2.19 -5.38 7.60
N LYS A 68 -1.11 -6.03 7.98
CA LYS A 68 -1.08 -7.46 8.33
C LYS A 68 -0.45 -7.65 9.69
N GLN A 69 -1.19 -8.30 10.58
CA GLN A 69 -0.78 -8.51 11.98
C GLN A 69 -0.20 -9.89 12.25
N ALA A 70 -0.33 -10.83 11.30
CA ALA A 70 0.14 -12.20 11.44
C ALA A 70 0.60 -12.75 10.09
N LEU A 71 1.58 -13.66 10.11
CA LEU A 71 2.06 -14.35 8.90
C LEU A 71 0.97 -15.15 8.21
N CYS A 72 0.05 -15.74 8.97
CA CYS A 72 -1.09 -16.46 8.39
C CYS A 72 -2.00 -15.53 7.58
N ASP A 73 -2.17 -14.27 7.97
CA ASP A 73 -2.94 -13.29 7.22
C ASP A 73 -2.20 -12.82 5.96
N LEU A 74 -0.87 -12.75 6.03
CA LEU A 74 -0.04 -12.45 4.87
C LEU A 74 -0.04 -13.63 3.88
N ARG A 75 -0.02 -14.88 4.40
CA ARG A 75 0.08 -16.12 3.62
C ARG A 75 -1.27 -16.76 3.30
N ARG A 76 -2.38 -16.27 3.85
CA ARG A 76 -3.73 -16.89 3.68
C ARG A 76 -4.12 -17.09 2.21
N ASP A 77 -3.60 -16.21 1.37
CA ASP A 77 -3.83 -16.26 -0.07
C ASP A 77 -2.66 -16.91 -0.84
N ASN A 78 -1.68 -17.48 -0.14
CA ASN A 78 -0.48 -18.05 -0.74
C ASN A 78 -0.61 -19.56 -0.91
N CYS A 79 -0.11 -20.05 -2.04
CA CYS A 79 0.11 -21.47 -2.24
C CYS A 79 1.09 -22.00 -1.16
N HIS A 80 0.70 -23.00 -0.37
CA HIS A 80 1.48 -23.59 0.73
C HIS A 80 2.69 -24.40 0.23
N SER A 81 3.64 -23.75 -0.44
CA SER A 81 4.86 -24.40 -0.91
C SER A 81 6.09 -23.77 -0.24
N ASP A 82 6.57 -24.39 0.84
CA ASP A 82 7.80 -23.97 1.53
C ASP A 82 8.99 -23.91 0.57
N ALA A 83 9.05 -24.83 -0.40
CA ALA A 83 10.10 -24.84 -1.44
C ALA A 83 10.03 -23.57 -2.32
N ALA A 84 8.83 -23.07 -2.64
CA ALA A 84 8.68 -21.84 -3.42
C ALA A 84 9.10 -20.62 -2.60
N HIS A 85 8.79 -20.57 -1.30
CA HIS A 85 9.24 -19.50 -0.40
C HIS A 85 10.76 -19.49 -0.22
N GLN A 86 11.41 -20.64 0.01
CA GLN A 86 12.85 -20.75 0.08
C GLN A 86 13.53 -20.29 -1.22
N ARG A 87 12.96 -20.68 -2.37
CA ARG A 87 13.46 -20.24 -3.67
C ARG A 87 13.31 -18.74 -3.86
N LEU A 88 12.17 -18.16 -3.43
CA LEU A 88 11.92 -16.73 -3.48
C LEU A 88 12.95 -15.95 -2.64
N GLU A 89 13.24 -16.43 -1.43
CA GLU A 89 14.25 -15.83 -0.56
C GLU A 89 15.64 -15.85 -1.18
N THR A 90 16.06 -17.00 -1.72
CA THR A 90 17.35 -17.15 -2.41
C THR A 90 17.49 -16.17 -3.58
N ILE A 91 16.43 -16.02 -4.39
CA ILE A 91 16.44 -15.11 -5.54
C ILE A 91 16.43 -13.64 -5.08
N SER A 92 15.69 -13.31 -4.01
CA SER A 92 15.65 -11.97 -3.44
C SER A 92 17.03 -11.54 -2.91
N GLN A 93 17.72 -12.40 -2.18
CA GLN A 93 19.09 -12.15 -1.72
C GLN A 93 20.04 -11.91 -2.90
N ARG A 94 19.96 -12.76 -3.94
CA ARG A 94 20.76 -12.60 -5.15
C ARG A 94 20.47 -11.29 -5.87
N ARG A 95 19.19 -10.84 -5.89
CA ARG A 95 18.80 -9.55 -6.44
C ARG A 95 19.46 -8.41 -5.68
N GLN A 96 19.38 -8.39 -4.36
CA GLN A 96 19.99 -7.35 -3.52
C GLN A 96 21.49 -7.24 -3.73
N LEU A 97 22.21 -8.38 -3.80
CA LEU A 97 23.63 -8.40 -4.08
C LEU A 97 23.96 -7.83 -5.46
N LEU A 98 23.16 -8.17 -6.47
CA LEU A 98 23.37 -7.68 -7.83
C LEU A 98 23.07 -6.18 -7.94
N GLU A 99 22.00 -5.71 -7.32
CA GLU A 99 21.65 -4.29 -7.25
C GLU A 99 22.72 -3.46 -6.51
N ALA A 100 23.28 -3.98 -5.43
CA ALA A 100 24.39 -3.34 -4.73
C ALA A 100 25.63 -3.17 -5.63
N ARG A 101 25.95 -4.20 -6.41
CA ARG A 101 27.05 -4.14 -7.40
C ARG A 101 26.75 -3.16 -8.54
N LEU A 102 25.52 -3.19 -9.07
CA LEU A 102 25.12 -2.27 -10.13
C LEU A 102 25.14 -0.81 -9.66
N ARG A 103 24.75 -0.52 -8.42
CA ARG A 103 24.88 0.82 -7.83
C ARG A 103 26.32 1.31 -7.77
N ALA A 104 27.26 0.43 -7.43
CA ALA A 104 28.68 0.78 -7.39
C ALA A 104 29.22 1.13 -8.77
N HIS A 105 28.75 0.45 -9.83
CA HIS A 105 29.18 0.72 -11.21
C HIS A 105 28.41 1.87 -11.88
N TYR A 106 27.18 2.12 -11.46
CA TYR A 106 26.27 3.12 -12.07
C TYR A 106 25.67 4.04 -10.99
N PRO A 107 26.48 4.88 -10.31
CA PRO A 107 26.01 5.70 -9.17
C PRO A 107 24.98 6.77 -9.59
N ASN A 108 24.98 7.19 -10.86
CA ASN A 108 24.11 8.24 -11.38
C ASN A 108 22.83 7.72 -12.04
N LEU A 109 22.51 6.44 -11.89
CA LEU A 109 21.31 5.82 -12.45
C LEU A 109 20.09 6.23 -11.63
N ARG A 110 19.67 7.50 -11.76
CA ARG A 110 18.42 8.02 -11.22
C ARG A 110 17.48 8.32 -12.40
N ASN A 111 16.25 7.81 -12.35
CA ASN A 111 15.19 8.32 -13.21
C ASN A 111 14.83 9.73 -12.72
N GLY A 112 15.34 10.76 -13.42
CA GLY A 112 15.49 12.12 -12.93
C GLY A 112 14.26 13.03 -12.97
N ASP A 113 13.04 12.54 -13.26
CA ASP A 113 11.86 13.38 -13.45
C ASP A 113 10.64 12.97 -12.62
N SER A 114 10.82 12.24 -11.53
CA SER A 114 9.71 11.92 -10.65
C SER A 114 9.22 13.15 -9.89
N LEU A 115 7.90 13.30 -9.79
CA LEU A 115 7.21 14.29 -8.96
C LEU A 115 7.48 14.09 -7.46
N PHE A 116 7.99 12.94 -7.10
CA PHE A 116 8.19 12.48 -5.72
C PHE A 116 9.59 11.84 -5.61
N PRO A 117 10.67 12.65 -5.56
CA PRO A 117 12.04 12.16 -5.53
C PRO A 117 12.32 11.15 -4.41
N GLU A 118 11.56 11.22 -3.32
CA GLU A 118 11.66 10.29 -2.19
C GLU A 118 11.34 8.84 -2.54
N PHE A 119 10.59 8.61 -3.62
CA PHE A 119 10.25 7.27 -4.13
C PHE A 119 11.04 6.87 -5.39
N ASP A 120 11.95 7.72 -5.86
CA ASP A 120 12.81 7.38 -6.97
C ASP A 120 13.74 6.23 -6.60
N LEU A 121 13.59 5.13 -7.34
CA LEU A 121 14.48 3.99 -7.26
C LEU A 121 15.36 3.95 -8.52
N PRO A 122 16.64 3.57 -8.40
CA PRO A 122 17.46 3.32 -9.55
C PRO A 122 16.82 2.24 -10.42
N ASP A 123 16.52 2.55 -11.67
CA ASP A 123 16.01 1.57 -12.62
C ASP A 123 17.17 0.82 -13.29
N PHE A 124 17.59 -0.27 -12.70
CA PHE A 124 18.65 -1.11 -13.25
C PHE A 124 18.24 -1.88 -14.52
N THR A 125 16.97 -1.82 -14.95
CA THR A 125 16.54 -2.44 -16.20
C THR A 125 17.12 -1.73 -17.41
N VAL A 126 17.35 -0.41 -17.31
CA VAL A 126 17.96 0.44 -18.35
C VAL A 126 19.40 0.03 -18.66
N VAL A 127 20.11 -0.55 -17.70
CA VAL A 127 21.51 -1.02 -17.88
C VAL A 127 21.61 -2.21 -18.86
N GLY A 128 20.49 -2.86 -19.20
CA GLY A 128 20.48 -3.98 -20.13
C GLY A 128 21.21 -5.24 -19.61
N HIS A 129 21.44 -5.34 -18.30
CA HIS A 129 22.19 -6.47 -17.72
C HIS A 129 21.38 -7.77 -17.80
N ARG A 130 21.78 -8.68 -18.71
CA ARG A 130 21.05 -9.93 -19.01
C ARG A 130 20.76 -10.79 -17.77
N GLY A 131 21.73 -10.90 -16.84
CA GLY A 131 21.58 -11.65 -15.59
C GLY A 131 20.53 -11.05 -14.68
N TYR A 132 20.47 -9.73 -14.58
CA TYR A 132 19.48 -9.02 -13.79
C TYR A 132 18.06 -9.18 -14.39
N ALA A 133 17.92 -9.02 -15.70
CA ALA A 133 16.66 -9.23 -16.40
C ALA A 133 16.12 -10.66 -16.26
N ARG A 134 17.01 -11.68 -16.29
CA ARG A 134 16.63 -13.08 -16.05
C ARG A 134 16.14 -13.29 -14.62
N LEU A 135 16.85 -12.73 -13.65
CA LEU A 135 16.54 -12.82 -12.24
C LEU A 135 15.20 -12.16 -11.90
N LEU A 136 14.91 -10.98 -12.47
CA LEU A 136 13.61 -10.31 -12.33
C LEU A 136 12.46 -11.13 -12.93
N ARG A 137 12.67 -11.77 -14.09
CA ARG A 137 11.66 -12.67 -14.69
C ARG A 137 11.37 -13.88 -13.81
N GLU A 138 12.42 -14.51 -13.26
CA GLU A 138 12.26 -15.65 -12.35
C GLU A 138 11.55 -15.24 -11.05
N LEU A 139 11.91 -14.09 -10.49
CA LEU A 139 11.28 -13.52 -9.31
C LEU A 139 9.79 -13.25 -9.55
N ARG A 140 9.44 -12.60 -10.66
CA ARG A 140 8.05 -12.33 -11.05
C ARG A 140 7.25 -13.62 -11.26
N ALA A 141 7.83 -14.62 -11.91
CA ALA A 141 7.17 -15.90 -12.13
C ALA A 141 6.86 -16.64 -10.83
N LEU A 142 7.81 -16.66 -9.89
CA LEU A 142 7.61 -17.25 -8.56
C LEU A 142 6.58 -16.47 -7.74
N GLN A 143 6.64 -15.15 -7.75
CA GLN A 143 5.68 -14.33 -7.03
C GLN A 143 4.27 -14.45 -7.64
N ASN A 144 4.13 -14.43 -8.96
CA ASN A 144 2.83 -14.70 -9.60
C ASN A 144 2.28 -16.05 -9.15
N ARG A 145 3.13 -17.08 -9.05
CA ARG A 145 2.71 -18.40 -8.60
C ARG A 145 2.29 -18.41 -7.12
N LEU A 146 2.97 -17.63 -6.27
CA LEU A 146 2.66 -17.53 -4.84
C LEU A 146 1.50 -16.59 -4.54
N TYR A 147 1.40 -15.49 -5.30
CA TYR A 147 0.42 -14.43 -5.06
C TYR A 147 -0.69 -14.38 -6.12
N ASP A 148 -0.66 -15.25 -7.13
CA ASP A 148 -1.70 -15.30 -8.18
C ASP A 148 -3.08 -15.46 -7.54
N CYS A 149 -3.99 -14.58 -7.92
CA CYS A 149 -5.32 -14.44 -7.31
C CYS A 149 -5.37 -13.78 -5.92
N THR A 150 -4.28 -13.32 -5.33
CA THR A 150 -4.32 -12.58 -4.05
C THR A 150 -4.92 -11.18 -4.20
N LYS A 151 -5.33 -10.59 -3.08
CA LYS A 151 -5.75 -9.19 -3.04
C LYS A 151 -4.65 -8.26 -3.57
N PHE A 152 -3.38 -8.52 -3.23
CA PHE A 152 -2.24 -7.69 -3.61
C PHE A 152 -2.03 -7.61 -5.12
N ASP A 153 -2.03 -8.76 -5.79
CA ASP A 153 -1.90 -8.85 -7.25
C ASP A 153 -3.08 -8.15 -7.95
N LYS A 154 -4.31 -8.39 -7.49
CA LYS A 154 -5.50 -7.76 -8.07
C LYS A 154 -5.49 -6.24 -7.92
N LEU A 155 -5.03 -5.70 -6.79
CA LEU A 155 -4.92 -4.25 -6.61
C LEU A 155 -3.94 -3.62 -7.61
N LEU A 156 -2.81 -4.28 -7.88
CA LEU A 156 -1.84 -3.86 -8.89
C LEU A 156 -2.43 -3.93 -10.30
N ARG A 157 -3.05 -5.06 -10.67
CA ARG A 157 -3.68 -5.27 -11.99
C ARG A 157 -4.77 -4.23 -12.28
N TYR A 158 -5.57 -3.88 -11.28
CA TYR A 158 -6.61 -2.85 -11.41
C TYR A 158 -6.06 -1.41 -11.34
N ARG A 159 -4.75 -1.24 -11.15
CA ARG A 159 -4.09 0.07 -11.00
C ARG A 159 -4.83 0.98 -10.01
N CYS A 160 -5.13 0.41 -8.85
CA CYS A 160 -5.94 1.08 -7.82
C CYS A 160 -5.24 2.27 -7.14
N ALA A 161 -3.92 2.40 -7.26
CA ALA A 161 -3.14 3.50 -6.68
C ALA A 161 -1.81 3.67 -7.41
N ASN A 162 -1.15 4.80 -7.13
CA ASN A 162 0.23 5.03 -7.58
C ASN A 162 1.24 4.28 -6.73
N LEU A 163 0.97 4.15 -5.42
CA LEU A 163 1.87 3.54 -4.44
C LEU A 163 1.09 2.56 -3.56
N TYR A 164 1.71 1.43 -3.27
CA TYR A 164 1.16 0.37 -2.44
C TYR A 164 2.12 0.07 -1.30
N PHE A 165 1.62 0.07 -0.07
CA PHE A 165 2.39 -0.20 1.13
C PHE A 165 1.78 -1.36 1.91
N LEU A 166 2.64 -2.30 2.28
CA LEU A 166 2.34 -3.31 3.26
C LEU A 166 2.84 -2.84 4.62
N VAL A 167 1.98 -2.84 5.62
CA VAL A 167 2.27 -2.40 6.97
C VAL A 167 2.32 -3.61 7.89
N LEU A 168 3.46 -3.84 8.51
CA LEU A 168 3.77 -5.05 9.28
C LEU A 168 4.40 -4.70 10.63
N PRO A 169 4.18 -5.50 11.66
CA PRO A 169 5.04 -5.51 12.84
C PRO A 169 6.46 -5.98 12.50
N GLY A 170 7.45 -5.50 13.25
CA GLY A 170 8.88 -5.79 12.99
C GLY A 170 9.21 -7.26 12.92
N GLU A 171 8.64 -8.07 13.81
CA GLU A 171 8.87 -9.51 13.88
C GLU A 171 8.34 -10.30 12.66
N LEU A 172 7.40 -9.71 11.91
CA LEU A 172 6.80 -10.35 10.72
C LEU A 172 7.49 -9.98 9.42
N PHE A 173 8.37 -8.98 9.44
CA PHE A 173 9.02 -8.53 8.22
C PHE A 173 9.96 -9.61 7.66
N ARG A 174 9.72 -9.96 6.40
CA ARG A 174 10.59 -10.80 5.56
C ARG A 174 10.58 -10.19 4.16
N ASP A 175 11.71 -9.69 3.68
CA ASP A 175 11.79 -8.99 2.38
C ASP A 175 11.31 -9.88 1.21
N SER A 176 11.56 -11.18 1.31
CA SER A 176 11.12 -12.17 0.31
C SER A 176 9.60 -12.33 0.23
N GLU A 177 8.87 -12.03 1.30
CA GLU A 177 7.41 -12.14 1.35
C GLU A 177 6.68 -10.85 0.95
N ILE A 178 7.41 -9.74 0.75
CA ILE A 178 6.81 -8.49 0.26
C ILE A 178 6.61 -8.58 -1.25
N PRO A 179 5.40 -8.36 -1.78
CA PRO A 179 5.16 -8.36 -3.23
C PRO A 179 6.09 -7.36 -3.94
N ILE A 180 6.50 -7.66 -5.20
CA ILE A 180 7.58 -6.94 -5.90
C ILE A 180 7.36 -5.43 -5.87
N ASP A 181 6.23 -4.96 -6.29
CA ASP A 181 5.97 -3.54 -6.52
C ASP A 181 5.48 -2.82 -5.26
N TRP A 182 5.36 -3.56 -4.14
CA TRP A 182 4.91 -3.01 -2.86
C TRP A 182 6.07 -2.49 -2.01
N GLY A 183 5.85 -1.35 -1.34
CA GLY A 183 6.68 -0.89 -0.25
C GLY A 183 6.38 -1.65 1.04
N ALA A 184 7.33 -1.62 1.97
CA ALA A 184 7.14 -2.16 3.32
C ALA A 184 7.37 -1.08 4.36
N LEU A 185 6.35 -0.86 5.16
CA LEU A 185 6.39 -0.06 6.38
C LEU A 185 6.38 -1.01 7.57
N VAL A 186 7.40 -0.93 8.37
CA VAL A 186 7.61 -1.83 9.51
C VAL A 186 7.45 -1.05 10.80
N GLU A 187 6.58 -1.57 11.67
CA GLU A 187 6.36 -1.02 12.99
C GLU A 187 7.55 -1.37 13.89
N ASP A 188 8.09 -0.35 14.52
CA ASP A 188 9.16 -0.41 15.47
C ASP A 188 8.94 0.65 16.55
N GLU A 189 8.84 0.22 17.81
CA GLU A 189 8.62 1.10 18.97
C GLU A 189 7.45 2.10 18.79
N GLY A 190 6.34 1.66 18.21
CA GLY A 190 5.15 2.49 18.01
C GLY A 190 5.24 3.50 16.87
N THR A 191 6.24 3.39 16.01
CA THR A 191 6.43 4.19 14.81
C THR A 191 6.55 3.32 13.56
N LEU A 192 6.33 3.88 12.36
CA LEU A 192 6.54 3.17 11.11
C LEU A 192 7.83 3.65 10.44
N LYS A 193 8.69 2.68 10.12
CA LYS A 193 9.91 2.89 9.33
C LYS A 193 9.70 2.35 7.91
N LEU A 194 10.05 3.13 6.90
CA LEU A 194 10.05 2.70 5.51
C LEU A 194 11.31 1.85 5.26
N ILE A 195 11.13 0.53 5.21
CA ILE A 195 12.23 -0.42 4.99
C ILE A 195 12.42 -0.72 3.50
N ARG A 196 11.31 -0.76 2.75
CA ARG A 196 11.33 -0.99 1.31
C ARG A 196 10.46 0.04 0.61
N LYS A 197 11.02 0.73 -0.39
CA LYS A 197 10.27 1.70 -1.22
C LYS A 197 9.34 0.98 -2.19
N PRO A 198 8.11 1.46 -2.40
CA PRO A 198 7.21 0.96 -3.44
C PRO A 198 7.68 1.41 -4.83
N ILE A 199 7.21 0.72 -5.87
CA ILE A 199 7.35 1.17 -7.25
C ILE A 199 6.13 2.03 -7.61
N TRP A 200 6.38 3.09 -8.39
CA TRP A 200 5.31 3.96 -8.89
C TRP A 200 4.51 3.28 -9.99
N HIS A 201 3.19 3.38 -9.89
CA HIS A 201 2.23 2.91 -10.91
C HIS A 201 1.42 4.07 -11.46
N GLU A 202 1.29 4.14 -12.77
CA GLU A 202 0.40 5.11 -13.40
C GLU A 202 -1.06 4.74 -13.16
N THR A 203 -1.86 5.75 -12.79
CA THR A 203 -3.31 5.63 -12.67
C THR A 203 -3.99 6.75 -13.47
N THR A 204 -5.29 6.62 -13.76
CA THR A 204 -6.03 7.60 -14.53
C THR A 204 -6.54 8.75 -13.64
N ALA A 205 -6.69 9.96 -14.21
CA ALA A 205 -7.27 11.10 -13.51
C ALA A 205 -8.70 10.80 -12.99
N GLU A 206 -9.48 10.05 -13.76
CA GLU A 206 -10.81 9.60 -13.35
C GLU A 206 -10.74 8.75 -12.08
N TYR A 207 -9.75 7.85 -11.99
CA TYR A 207 -9.59 7.00 -10.80
C TYR A 207 -9.20 7.84 -9.58
N HIS A 208 -8.34 8.85 -9.75
CA HIS A 208 -7.98 9.77 -8.68
C HIS A 208 -9.22 10.47 -8.09
N ILE A 209 -10.10 11.01 -8.95
CA ILE A 209 -11.33 11.67 -8.51
C ILE A 209 -12.25 10.68 -7.79
N LYS A 210 -12.46 9.49 -8.36
CA LYS A 210 -13.30 8.46 -7.75
C LYS A 210 -12.77 8.02 -6.38
N LEU A 211 -11.46 7.84 -6.25
CA LEU A 211 -10.89 7.43 -4.95
C LEU A 211 -10.93 8.56 -3.93
N LEU A 212 -10.65 9.79 -4.33
CA LEU A 212 -10.78 10.95 -3.44
C LEU A 212 -12.21 11.07 -2.91
N HIS A 213 -13.22 10.88 -3.77
CA HIS A 213 -14.62 10.82 -3.33
C HIS A 213 -14.84 9.68 -2.32
N ARG A 214 -14.27 8.49 -2.54
CA ARG A 214 -14.38 7.36 -1.58
C ARG A 214 -13.72 7.66 -0.25
N ILE A 215 -12.58 8.34 -0.25
CA ILE A 215 -11.90 8.82 0.97
C ILE A 215 -12.82 9.80 1.72
N ALA A 216 -13.41 10.79 1.02
CA ALA A 216 -14.34 11.74 1.60
C ALA A 216 -15.57 11.04 2.22
N VAL A 217 -16.18 10.10 1.49
CA VAL A 217 -17.32 9.30 2.00
C VAL A 217 -16.94 8.50 3.24
N ALA A 218 -15.76 7.90 3.26
CA ALA A 218 -15.28 7.16 4.44
C ALA A 218 -15.08 8.10 5.64
N GLY A 219 -14.49 9.28 5.42
CA GLY A 219 -14.38 10.33 6.45
C GLY A 219 -15.73 10.81 6.97
N THR A 220 -16.70 11.07 6.08
CA THR A 220 -18.07 11.47 6.44
C THR A 220 -18.74 10.41 7.30
N ARG A 221 -18.57 9.12 7.00
CA ARG A 221 -19.12 8.04 7.84
C ARG A 221 -18.52 8.02 9.25
N VAL A 222 -17.25 8.38 9.40
CA VAL A 222 -16.62 8.52 10.72
C VAL A 222 -17.22 9.70 11.48
N LEU A 223 -17.43 10.85 10.81
CA LEU A 223 -18.07 12.01 11.40
C LEU A 223 -19.51 11.71 11.80
N ASN A 224 -20.31 11.10 10.93
CA ASN A 224 -21.68 10.71 11.24
C ASN A 224 -21.75 9.85 12.49
N ARG A 225 -20.85 8.85 12.61
CA ARG A 225 -20.77 8.02 13.82
C ARG A 225 -20.36 8.81 15.08
N LYS A 226 -19.43 9.75 14.92
CA LYS A 226 -18.96 10.61 16.04
C LYS A 226 -20.08 11.53 16.55
N PHE A 227 -20.88 12.05 15.65
CA PHE A 227 -22.00 12.97 15.96
C PHE A 227 -23.35 12.24 16.08
N GLU A 228 -23.36 10.90 16.05
CA GLU A 228 -24.56 10.06 16.16
C GLU A 228 -25.63 10.37 15.10
N ILE A 229 -25.22 10.92 13.92
CA ILE A 229 -26.11 11.22 12.80
C ILE A 229 -26.52 9.90 12.15
N THR A 230 -27.83 9.66 12.14
CA THR A 230 -28.45 8.48 11.52
C THR A 230 -28.97 8.78 10.11
N PHE A 231 -29.28 7.71 9.35
CA PHE A 231 -29.94 7.87 8.05
C PHE A 231 -31.31 8.55 8.18
N ASN A 232 -32.05 8.28 9.26
CA ASN A 232 -33.36 8.87 9.50
C ASN A 232 -33.27 10.39 9.72
N ASP A 233 -32.23 10.88 10.41
CA ASP A 233 -31.96 12.30 10.59
C ASP A 233 -31.75 13.01 9.26
N ILE A 234 -30.93 12.38 8.38
CA ILE A 234 -30.64 12.92 7.04
C ILE A 234 -31.91 12.99 6.18
N VAL A 235 -32.73 11.92 6.22
CA VAL A 235 -34.01 11.90 5.47
C VAL A 235 -34.98 12.93 6.00
N ALA A 236 -35.12 13.05 7.32
CA ALA A 236 -35.98 14.04 7.95
C ALA A 236 -35.60 15.48 7.58
N GLU A 237 -34.31 15.80 7.51
CA GLU A 237 -33.85 17.13 7.10
C GLU A 237 -34.10 17.41 5.62
N ARG A 238 -33.91 16.40 4.76
CA ARG A 238 -34.23 16.51 3.33
C ARG A 238 -35.72 16.80 3.08
N CYS A 239 -36.62 16.17 3.84
CA CYS A 239 -38.07 16.42 3.72
C CYS A 239 -38.48 17.79 4.25
N ARG A 240 -37.71 18.42 5.16
CA ARG A 240 -37.96 19.79 5.64
C ARG A 240 -37.48 20.86 4.66
N SER A 241 -36.55 20.51 3.79
CA SER A 241 -35.91 21.44 2.83
C SER A 241 -36.58 21.43 1.46
N CYS A 242 -37.61 20.58 1.23
CA CYS A 242 -38.47 20.54 0.07
C CYS A 242 -39.81 21.20 0.38
#